data_7c9cb470956f3074c807c80fdf5a0d1f
#
_entry.id   7c9cb470956f3074c807c80fdf5a0d1f
#
_cell.length_a   1.000
_cell.length_b   1.000
_cell.length_c   1.000
_cell.angle_alpha   90.00
_cell.angle_beta   90.00
_cell.angle_gamma   90.00
#
_symmetry.space_group_name_H-M   'P 1'
#
loop_
_entity.id
_entity.type
_entity.pdbx_description
1 polymer ?
#
loop_
_entity_poly.entity_id
_entity_poly.type
_entity_poly.pdbx_seq_one_letter_code
_entity_poly.pdbx_strand_id
1 'polypeptide(L)'
;PSRGSLLGIFAYTPTLRERMEQGGSIGLIILSLGALGLLLTLWRSSYLGSVFLRMRAQARRIDRPTRSNPLGRVLLSVEGVGLEEEELLQLKLDEAVLAEIPALERGNGLIKLLAAISPLLGLLGTVTGMILTFQAISLFGTGDPKLMAGGISQALVTTVLGLVVAIPLLFCHSFINALARSMIQRLDEQCAGVLARNADLQAGG
;
A
#
# COMPACT_ATOMS: atom_id res chain seq x y z
N PRO A 1 -26.49 41.10 24.37
CA PRO A 1 -26.54 39.78 25.04
C PRO A 1 -26.30 38.57 24.12
N SER A 2 -25.52 38.68 23.06
CA SER A 2 -25.35 37.55 22.10
C SER A 2 -23.90 37.21 21.75
N ARG A 3 -22.92 37.80 22.44
CA ARG A 3 -21.50 37.51 22.17
C ARG A 3 -20.96 36.22 22.83
N GLY A 4 -21.64 35.70 23.87
CA GLY A 4 -21.22 34.46 24.53
C GLY A 4 -21.62 33.17 23.85
N SER A 5 -22.70 33.18 23.04
CA SER A 5 -23.21 31.99 22.35
C SER A 5 -22.36 31.61 21.11
N LEU A 6 -21.77 32.59 20.43
CA LEU A 6 -20.91 32.32 19.25
C LEU A 6 -19.56 31.73 19.66
N LEU A 7 -18.98 32.15 20.80
CA LEU A 7 -17.75 31.56 21.32
C LEU A 7 -17.96 30.13 21.83
N GLY A 8 -19.15 29.79 22.31
CA GLY A 8 -19.50 28.41 22.71
C GLY A 8 -19.59 27.45 21.52
N ILE A 9 -19.98 27.94 20.33
CA ILE A 9 -20.03 27.12 19.11
C ILE A 9 -18.60 26.77 18.62
N PHE A 10 -17.66 27.68 18.72
CA PHE A 10 -16.24 27.42 18.37
C PHE A 10 -15.49 26.58 19.41
N ALA A 11 -15.96 26.54 20.64
CA ALA A 11 -15.37 25.70 21.72
C ALA A 11 -15.83 24.23 21.61
N TYR A 12 -16.87 23.91 20.86
CA TYR A 12 -17.40 22.56 20.67
C TYR A 12 -16.82 21.93 19.39
N THR A 13 -15.50 21.88 19.28
CA THR A 13 -14.87 21.02 18.28
C THR A 13 -14.85 19.60 18.83
N PRO A 14 -15.66 18.66 18.31
CA PRO A 14 -15.66 17.30 18.81
C PRO A 14 -14.25 16.72 18.65
N THR A 15 -13.75 16.12 19.73
CA THR A 15 -12.44 15.46 19.74
C THR A 15 -12.42 14.32 18.73
N LEU A 16 -11.23 13.94 18.26
CA LEU A 16 -11.09 12.80 17.34
C LEU A 16 -11.75 11.53 17.90
N ARG A 17 -11.69 11.33 19.22
CA ARG A 17 -12.33 10.22 19.90
C ARG A 17 -13.84 10.26 19.78
N GLU A 18 -14.46 11.41 20.00
CA GLU A 18 -15.91 11.59 19.85
C GLU A 18 -16.36 11.38 18.40
N ARG A 19 -15.55 11.79 17.41
CA ARG A 19 -15.81 11.51 15.99
C ARG A 19 -15.70 10.02 15.67
N MET A 20 -14.77 9.31 16.29
CA MET A 20 -14.66 7.85 16.14
C MET A 20 -15.87 7.13 16.73
N GLU A 21 -16.37 7.56 17.91
CA GLU A 21 -17.56 7.03 18.55
C GLU A 21 -18.83 7.32 17.72
N GLN A 22 -18.90 8.48 17.06
CA GLN A 22 -20.01 8.84 16.16
C GLN A 22 -20.06 7.97 14.90
N GLY A 23 -18.93 7.40 14.43
CA GLY A 23 -18.89 6.50 13.28
C GLY A 23 -19.55 5.14 13.53
N GLY A 24 -19.88 4.81 14.78
CA GLY A 24 -20.50 3.54 15.14
C GLY A 24 -19.63 2.32 14.78
N SER A 25 -20.26 1.15 14.60
CA SER A 25 -19.57 -0.11 14.27
C SER A 25 -18.83 -0.05 12.93
N ILE A 26 -19.40 0.61 11.93
CA ILE A 26 -18.76 0.74 10.61
C ILE A 26 -17.52 1.62 10.69
N GLY A 27 -17.55 2.72 11.43
CA GLY A 27 -16.38 3.57 11.66
C GLY A 27 -15.22 2.79 12.30
N LEU A 28 -15.53 1.92 13.26
CA LEU A 28 -14.53 1.07 13.91
C LEU A 28 -13.92 0.04 12.94
N ILE A 29 -14.73 -0.55 12.06
CA ILE A 29 -14.24 -1.45 11.00
C ILE A 29 -13.30 -0.70 10.05
N ILE A 30 -13.66 0.50 9.59
CA ILE A 30 -12.83 1.31 8.69
C ILE A 30 -11.49 1.62 9.36
N LEU A 31 -11.48 2.03 10.62
CA LEU A 31 -10.25 2.34 11.36
C LEU A 31 -9.38 1.11 11.59
N SER A 32 -9.98 -0.04 11.88
CA SER A 32 -9.22 -1.30 12.03
C SER A 32 -8.58 -1.74 10.72
N LEU A 33 -9.28 -1.61 9.59
CA LEU A 33 -8.72 -1.86 8.26
C LEU A 33 -7.62 -0.86 7.92
N GLY A 34 -7.79 0.41 8.29
CA GLY A 34 -6.77 1.44 8.14
C GLY A 34 -5.50 1.12 8.92
N ALA A 35 -5.64 0.75 10.19
CA ALA A 35 -4.53 0.35 11.03
C ALA A 35 -3.80 -0.88 10.47
N LEU A 36 -4.54 -1.91 10.03
CA LEU A 36 -3.99 -3.10 9.38
C LEU A 36 -3.24 -2.72 8.09
N GLY A 37 -3.83 -1.87 7.25
CA GLY A 37 -3.22 -1.40 6.02
C GLY A 37 -1.91 -0.62 6.26
N LEU A 38 -1.88 0.25 7.28
CA LEU A 38 -0.69 0.98 7.67
C LEU A 38 0.41 0.04 8.22
N LEU A 39 0.06 -0.93 9.06
CA LEU A 39 1.01 -1.94 9.56
C LEU A 39 1.62 -2.75 8.42
N LEU A 40 0.80 -3.22 7.48
CA LEU A 40 1.27 -3.93 6.29
C LEU A 40 2.18 -3.06 5.43
N THR A 41 1.84 -1.79 5.27
CA THR A 41 2.64 -0.82 4.52
C THR A 41 4.00 -0.59 5.16
N LEU A 42 4.06 -0.37 6.47
CA LEU A 42 5.30 -0.16 7.22
C LEU A 42 6.21 -1.39 7.14
N TRP A 43 5.63 -2.57 7.39
CA TRP A 43 6.35 -3.83 7.28
C TRP A 43 6.92 -4.04 5.87
N ARG A 44 6.10 -3.82 4.86
CA ARG A 44 6.49 -4.00 3.46
C ARG A 44 7.54 -2.99 3.00
N SER A 45 7.37 -1.71 3.37
CA SER A 45 8.33 -0.65 3.06
C SER A 45 9.70 -0.94 3.70
N SER A 46 9.73 -1.40 4.96
CA SER A 46 10.95 -1.81 5.65
C SER A 46 11.64 -2.98 4.95
N TYR A 47 10.86 -4.01 4.57
CA TYR A 47 11.38 -5.16 3.84
C TYR A 47 11.98 -4.75 2.48
N LEU A 48 11.22 -4.06 1.62
CA LEU A 48 11.70 -3.62 0.32
C LEU A 48 12.90 -2.67 0.44
N GLY A 49 12.88 -1.76 1.42
CA GLY A 49 14.00 -0.87 1.69
C GLY A 49 15.29 -1.64 2.03
N SER A 50 15.20 -2.66 2.86
CA SER A 50 16.34 -3.53 3.19
C SER A 50 16.86 -4.30 1.98
N VAL A 51 15.96 -4.84 1.16
CA VAL A 51 16.32 -5.55 -0.09
C VAL A 51 16.96 -4.60 -1.08
N PHE A 52 16.41 -3.40 -1.25
CA PHE A 52 16.97 -2.36 -2.11
C PHE A 52 18.40 -1.97 -1.74
N LEU A 53 18.66 -1.76 -0.43
CA LEU A 53 20.00 -1.43 0.05
C LEU A 53 21.00 -2.58 -0.20
N ARG A 54 20.57 -3.83 0.00
CA ARG A 54 21.39 -5.01 -0.29
C ARG A 54 21.69 -5.16 -1.77
N MET A 55 20.69 -4.94 -2.64
CA MET A 55 20.89 -4.94 -4.09
C MET A 55 21.87 -3.86 -4.54
N ARG A 56 21.75 -2.64 -4.00
CA ARG A 56 22.66 -1.55 -4.29
C ARG A 56 24.11 -1.84 -3.83
N ALA A 57 24.26 -2.51 -2.70
CA ALA A 57 25.57 -2.96 -2.22
C ALA A 57 26.16 -4.06 -3.12
N GLN A 58 25.32 -5.00 -3.59
CA GLN A 58 25.71 -6.08 -4.49
C GLN A 58 26.12 -5.55 -5.88
N ALA A 59 25.39 -4.58 -6.43
CA ALA A 59 25.73 -3.97 -7.72
C ALA A 59 27.12 -3.34 -7.77
N ARG A 60 27.71 -3.01 -6.61
CA ARG A 60 29.11 -2.52 -6.50
C ARG A 60 30.14 -3.66 -6.42
N ARG A 61 29.69 -4.91 -6.23
CA ARG A 61 30.53 -6.11 -6.04
C ARG A 61 29.99 -7.27 -6.86
N ILE A 62 29.91 -7.09 -8.16
CA ILE A 62 29.34 -8.09 -9.10
C ILE A 62 30.15 -9.37 -9.08
N ASP A 63 31.47 -9.29 -8.87
CA ASP A 63 32.39 -10.43 -8.88
C ASP A 63 32.21 -11.40 -7.70
N ARG A 64 31.43 -11.03 -6.70
CA ARG A 64 31.13 -11.90 -5.52
C ARG A 64 29.64 -11.91 -5.24
N PRO A 65 28.85 -12.63 -6.04
CA PRO A 65 27.41 -12.69 -5.86
C PRO A 65 27.05 -13.42 -4.56
N THR A 66 26.01 -12.92 -3.85
CA THR A 66 25.52 -13.49 -2.61
C THR A 66 24.05 -13.86 -2.72
N ARG A 67 23.65 -14.99 -2.14
CA ARG A 67 22.23 -15.44 -2.14
C ARG A 67 21.30 -14.57 -1.31
N SER A 68 21.82 -13.58 -0.59
CA SER A 68 21.04 -12.75 0.36
C SER A 68 20.16 -11.71 -0.30
N ASN A 69 20.28 -11.48 -1.59
CA ASN A 69 19.53 -10.48 -2.34
C ASN A 69 19.14 -10.99 -3.75
N PRO A 70 18.09 -10.43 -4.38
CA PRO A 70 17.63 -10.86 -5.70
C PRO A 70 18.71 -10.81 -6.77
N LEU A 71 19.47 -9.71 -6.84
CA LEU A 71 20.55 -9.57 -7.84
C LEU A 71 21.62 -10.67 -7.70
N GLY A 72 22.04 -10.97 -6.47
CA GLY A 72 23.02 -12.02 -6.25
C GLY A 72 22.50 -13.39 -6.60
N ARG A 73 21.21 -13.69 -6.39
CA ARG A 73 20.59 -14.96 -6.82
C ARG A 73 20.53 -15.08 -8.33
N VAL A 74 20.17 -14.00 -9.03
CA VAL A 74 20.18 -13.95 -10.50
C VAL A 74 21.58 -14.15 -11.05
N LEU A 75 22.59 -13.51 -10.51
CA LEU A 75 23.99 -13.71 -10.94
C LEU A 75 24.49 -15.14 -10.70
N LEU A 76 24.10 -15.75 -9.56
CA LEU A 76 24.46 -17.13 -9.25
C LEU A 76 23.77 -18.17 -10.14
N SER A 77 22.62 -17.85 -10.75
CA SER A 77 21.90 -18.77 -11.64
C SER A 77 22.64 -19.04 -12.96
N VAL A 78 23.53 -18.15 -13.32
CA VAL A 78 24.34 -18.25 -14.56
C VAL A 78 25.80 -18.64 -14.29
N GLU A 79 26.16 -18.85 -13.02
CA GLU A 79 27.49 -19.33 -12.65
C GLU A 79 27.73 -20.72 -13.26
N GLY A 80 28.77 -20.87 -14.06
CA GLY A 80 29.10 -22.12 -14.76
C GLY A 80 28.46 -22.31 -16.14
N VAL A 81 27.69 -21.34 -16.66
CA VAL A 81 27.27 -21.33 -18.06
C VAL A 81 28.47 -20.94 -18.93
N GLY A 82 28.75 -21.71 -19.96
CA GLY A 82 29.86 -21.42 -20.91
C GLY A 82 29.65 -20.09 -21.60
N LEU A 83 30.75 -19.35 -21.79
CA LEU A 83 30.74 -18.06 -22.48
C LEU A 83 30.24 -18.17 -23.91
N GLU A 84 30.34 -19.36 -24.52
CA GLU A 84 29.94 -19.64 -25.90
C GLU A 84 28.42 -19.81 -26.09
N GLU A 85 27.66 -19.95 -24.98
CA GLU A 85 26.21 -20.21 -25.01
C GLU A 85 25.42 -18.94 -24.66
N GLU A 86 25.56 -17.89 -25.49
CA GLU A 86 24.92 -16.59 -25.24
C GLU A 86 23.39 -16.70 -25.11
N GLU A 87 22.74 -17.47 -25.97
CA GLU A 87 21.29 -17.67 -25.96
C GLU A 87 20.81 -18.36 -24.65
N LEU A 88 21.56 -19.38 -24.18
CA LEU A 88 21.29 -20.07 -22.94
C LEU A 88 21.52 -19.15 -21.73
N LEU A 89 22.57 -18.33 -21.78
CA LEU A 89 22.87 -17.34 -20.73
C LEU A 89 21.73 -16.33 -20.59
N GLN A 90 21.24 -15.78 -21.71
CA GLN A 90 20.11 -14.85 -21.73
C GLN A 90 18.85 -15.52 -21.17
N LEU A 91 18.50 -16.73 -21.64
CA LEU A 91 17.31 -17.44 -21.18
C LEU A 91 17.34 -17.70 -19.67
N LYS A 92 18.49 -18.11 -19.12
CA LYS A 92 18.65 -18.34 -17.68
C LYS A 92 18.56 -17.06 -16.84
N LEU A 93 19.11 -15.95 -17.35
CA LEU A 93 18.98 -14.64 -16.70
C LEU A 93 17.52 -14.20 -16.65
N ASP A 94 16.80 -14.30 -17.77
CA ASP A 94 15.39 -13.93 -17.87
C ASP A 94 14.53 -14.79 -16.93
N GLU A 95 14.75 -16.12 -16.92
CA GLU A 95 14.07 -17.02 -15.98
C GLU A 95 14.32 -16.64 -14.53
N ALA A 96 15.58 -16.36 -14.18
CA ALA A 96 15.96 -15.99 -12.81
C ALA A 96 15.35 -14.65 -12.39
N VAL A 97 15.27 -13.65 -13.28
CA VAL A 97 14.60 -12.36 -13.00
C VAL A 97 13.12 -12.59 -12.81
N LEU A 98 12.45 -13.35 -13.69
CA LEU A 98 11.03 -13.66 -13.56
C LEU A 98 10.71 -14.38 -12.27
N ALA A 99 11.59 -15.24 -11.76
CA ALA A 99 11.42 -15.93 -10.49
C ALA A 99 11.46 -14.98 -9.27
N GLU A 100 12.13 -13.82 -9.37
CA GLU A 100 12.24 -12.84 -8.29
C GLU A 100 11.04 -11.86 -8.23
N ILE A 101 10.33 -11.64 -9.35
CA ILE A 101 9.20 -10.69 -9.43
C ILE A 101 8.12 -10.95 -8.36
N PRO A 102 7.62 -12.20 -8.17
CA PRO A 102 6.59 -12.47 -7.18
C PRO A 102 6.99 -12.09 -5.74
N ALA A 103 8.27 -12.24 -5.38
CA ALA A 103 8.77 -11.86 -4.08
C ALA A 103 8.81 -10.33 -3.89
N LEU A 104 9.13 -9.58 -4.96
CA LEU A 104 9.18 -8.12 -4.97
C LEU A 104 7.78 -7.47 -5.01
N GLU A 105 6.79 -8.13 -5.58
CA GLU A 105 5.41 -7.61 -5.70
C GLU A 105 4.45 -8.14 -4.62
N ARG A 106 4.85 -9.16 -3.89
CA ARG A 106 4.01 -9.81 -2.87
C ARG A 106 3.48 -8.80 -1.85
N GLY A 107 2.16 -8.82 -1.61
CA GLY A 107 1.48 -7.97 -0.62
C GLY A 107 1.05 -6.61 -1.13
N ASN A 108 1.54 -6.12 -2.29
CA ASN A 108 1.10 -4.84 -2.86
C ASN A 108 -0.39 -4.85 -3.19
N GLY A 109 -0.92 -5.99 -3.67
CA GLY A 109 -2.34 -6.17 -3.96
C GLY A 109 -3.25 -6.03 -2.74
N LEU A 110 -2.80 -6.51 -1.56
CA LEU A 110 -3.56 -6.39 -0.32
C LEU A 110 -3.70 -4.93 0.13
N ILE A 111 -2.62 -4.16 0.07
CA ILE A 111 -2.65 -2.73 0.43
C ILE A 111 -3.60 -1.98 -0.51
N LYS A 112 -3.54 -2.27 -1.82
CA LYS A 112 -4.46 -1.71 -2.81
C LYS A 112 -5.91 -2.07 -2.51
N LEU A 113 -6.18 -3.33 -2.16
CA LEU A 113 -7.51 -3.82 -1.82
C LEU A 113 -8.07 -3.10 -0.59
N LEU A 114 -7.29 -2.98 0.49
CA LEU A 114 -7.71 -2.27 1.70
C LEU A 114 -8.01 -0.81 1.42
N ALA A 115 -7.18 -0.14 0.61
CA ALA A 115 -7.41 1.23 0.19
C ALA A 115 -8.70 1.38 -0.64
N ALA A 116 -9.00 0.43 -1.53
CA ALA A 116 -10.21 0.46 -2.37
C ALA A 116 -11.49 0.16 -1.58
N ILE A 117 -11.44 -0.73 -0.60
CA ILE A 117 -12.60 -1.10 0.22
C ILE A 117 -12.98 0.00 1.22
N SER A 118 -12.01 0.77 1.72
CA SER A 118 -12.26 1.77 2.76
C SER A 118 -13.32 2.82 2.39
N PRO A 119 -13.33 3.43 1.18
CA PRO A 119 -14.39 4.35 0.77
C PRO A 119 -15.75 3.65 0.59
N LEU A 120 -15.75 2.38 0.16
CA LEU A 120 -16.98 1.61 0.00
C LEU A 120 -17.64 1.32 1.35
N LEU A 121 -16.84 1.06 2.38
CA LEU A 121 -17.34 0.97 3.75
C LEU A 121 -17.84 2.32 4.27
N GLY A 122 -17.20 3.42 3.89
CA GLY A 122 -17.71 4.77 4.16
C GLY A 122 -19.08 5.00 3.53
N LEU A 123 -19.27 4.59 2.28
CA LEU A 123 -20.56 4.63 1.60
C LEU A 123 -21.59 3.73 2.29
N LEU A 124 -21.22 2.52 2.69
CA LEU A 124 -22.10 1.63 3.48
C LEU A 124 -22.53 2.32 4.79
N GLY A 125 -21.63 3.07 5.41
CA GLY A 125 -21.92 3.87 6.60
C GLY A 125 -22.99 4.95 6.36
N THR A 126 -23.00 5.56 5.16
CA THR A 126 -24.06 6.55 4.84
C THR A 126 -25.43 5.87 4.70
N VAL A 127 -25.50 4.72 4.04
CA VAL A 127 -26.74 3.98 3.87
C VAL A 127 -27.30 3.55 5.23
N THR A 128 -26.46 2.96 6.09
CA THR A 128 -26.87 2.51 7.43
C THR A 128 -27.27 3.67 8.34
N GLY A 129 -26.52 4.79 8.32
CA GLY A 129 -26.86 5.99 9.08
C GLY A 129 -28.20 6.61 8.64
N MET A 130 -28.49 6.64 7.37
CA MET A 130 -29.79 7.11 6.86
C MET A 130 -30.93 6.15 7.20
N ILE A 131 -30.72 4.83 7.16
CA ILE A 131 -31.70 3.84 7.61
C ILE A 131 -32.08 4.11 9.08
N LEU A 132 -31.10 4.30 9.95
CA LEU A 132 -31.33 4.62 11.37
C LEU A 132 -32.13 5.92 11.54
N THR A 133 -31.82 6.95 10.73
CA THR A 133 -32.57 8.20 10.75
C THR A 133 -34.04 8.01 10.37
N PHE A 134 -34.32 7.27 9.29
CA PHE A 134 -35.70 6.98 8.88
C PHE A 134 -36.46 6.11 9.87
N GLN A 135 -35.78 5.13 10.49
CA GLN A 135 -36.38 4.31 11.54
C GLN A 135 -36.76 5.18 12.77
N ALA A 136 -35.88 6.12 13.17
CA ALA A 136 -36.17 7.05 14.26
C ALA A 136 -37.39 7.93 13.94
N ILE A 137 -37.48 8.44 12.71
CA ILE A 137 -38.66 9.23 12.25
C ILE A 137 -39.92 8.38 12.27
N SER A 138 -39.85 7.14 11.82
CA SER A 138 -41.02 6.23 11.78
C SER A 138 -41.56 5.85 13.16
N LEU A 139 -40.66 5.69 14.14
CA LEU A 139 -41.03 5.25 15.50
C LEU A 139 -41.44 6.42 16.40
N PHE A 140 -40.75 7.55 16.29
CA PHE A 140 -40.88 8.68 17.21
C PHE A 140 -41.47 9.93 16.55
N GLY A 141 -41.74 9.89 15.25
CA GLY A 141 -42.15 11.07 14.46
C GLY A 141 -41.01 12.06 14.28
N THR A 142 -41.34 13.24 13.74
CA THR A 142 -40.38 14.32 13.47
C THR A 142 -40.05 15.18 14.71
N GLY A 143 -40.50 14.74 15.89
CA GLY A 143 -40.50 15.55 17.14
C GLY A 143 -39.14 15.64 17.87
N ASP A 144 -38.18 14.75 17.54
CA ASP A 144 -36.86 14.79 18.21
C ASP A 144 -35.72 15.00 17.20
N PRO A 145 -35.30 16.26 16.99
CA PRO A 145 -34.19 16.58 16.08
C PRO A 145 -32.84 15.94 16.46
N LYS A 146 -32.63 15.58 17.73
CA LYS A 146 -31.38 14.95 18.22
C LYS A 146 -31.20 13.54 17.68
N LEU A 147 -32.27 12.75 17.66
CA LEU A 147 -32.24 11.38 17.13
C LEU A 147 -31.97 11.37 15.64
N MET A 148 -32.57 12.31 14.89
CA MET A 148 -32.34 12.45 13.45
C MET A 148 -30.88 12.90 13.17
N ALA A 149 -30.38 13.89 13.92
CA ALA A 149 -29.03 14.40 13.77
C ALA A 149 -27.96 13.33 14.01
N GLY A 150 -28.22 12.37 14.92
CA GLY A 150 -27.32 11.27 15.22
C GLY A 150 -27.04 10.36 14.01
N GLY A 151 -28.09 9.89 13.33
CA GLY A 151 -27.96 9.04 12.14
C GLY A 151 -27.31 9.76 10.95
N ILE A 152 -27.65 11.04 10.74
CA ILE A 152 -27.03 11.85 9.70
C ILE A 152 -25.55 12.10 10.01
N SER A 153 -25.21 12.42 11.26
CA SER A 153 -23.82 12.60 11.68
C SER A 153 -23.00 11.34 11.46
N GLN A 154 -23.53 10.18 11.85
CA GLN A 154 -22.88 8.89 11.62
C GLN A 154 -22.61 8.65 10.15
N ALA A 155 -23.60 8.91 9.28
CA ALA A 155 -23.45 8.78 7.84
C ALA A 155 -22.30 9.62 7.29
N LEU A 156 -22.22 10.88 7.64
CA LEU A 156 -21.18 11.80 7.17
C LEU A 156 -19.80 11.44 7.72
N VAL A 157 -19.71 11.10 9.00
CA VAL A 157 -18.45 10.74 9.65
C VAL A 157 -17.84 9.48 9.07
N THR A 158 -18.64 8.45 8.78
CA THR A 158 -18.11 7.20 8.19
C THR A 158 -17.54 7.43 6.79
N THR A 159 -18.14 8.30 5.98
CA THR A 159 -17.58 8.67 4.67
C THR A 159 -16.24 9.37 4.81
N VAL A 160 -16.14 10.33 5.71
CA VAL A 160 -14.87 11.03 5.98
C VAL A 160 -13.81 10.05 6.45
N LEU A 161 -14.14 9.14 7.38
CA LEU A 161 -13.21 8.12 7.87
C LEU A 161 -12.73 7.20 6.74
N GLY A 162 -13.65 6.76 5.86
CA GLY A 162 -13.31 5.95 4.70
C GLY A 162 -12.28 6.62 3.78
N LEU A 163 -12.46 7.90 3.49
CA LEU A 163 -11.53 8.68 2.67
C LEU A 163 -10.19 8.96 3.37
N VAL A 164 -10.23 9.31 4.67
CA VAL A 164 -9.04 9.56 5.48
C VAL A 164 -8.14 8.33 5.56
N VAL A 165 -8.72 7.13 5.56
CA VAL A 165 -7.97 5.86 5.52
C VAL A 165 -7.50 5.54 4.11
N ALA A 166 -8.36 5.71 3.10
CA ALA A 166 -8.06 5.31 1.73
C ALA A 166 -6.92 6.11 1.10
N ILE A 167 -6.94 7.44 1.26
CA ILE A 167 -6.00 8.33 0.61
C ILE A 167 -4.55 8.02 0.99
N PRO A 168 -4.16 7.95 2.28
CA PRO A 168 -2.80 7.58 2.66
C PRO A 168 -2.40 6.18 2.17
N LEU A 169 -3.30 5.18 2.25
CA LEU A 169 -3.02 3.82 1.79
C LEU A 169 -2.77 3.75 0.28
N LEU A 170 -3.50 4.55 -0.53
CA LEU A 170 -3.24 4.66 -1.97
C LEU A 170 -1.87 5.27 -2.27
N PHE A 171 -1.49 6.33 -1.57
CA PHE A 171 -0.15 6.91 -1.70
C PHE A 171 0.93 5.90 -1.32
N CYS A 172 0.78 5.23 -0.20
CA CYS A 172 1.71 4.20 0.27
C CYS A 172 1.82 3.04 -0.73
N HIS A 173 0.68 2.54 -1.25
CA HIS A 173 0.66 1.52 -2.29
C HIS A 173 1.43 1.97 -3.53
N SER A 174 1.17 3.19 -4.03
CA SER A 174 1.85 3.73 -5.21
C SER A 174 3.35 3.83 -5.01
N PHE A 175 3.79 4.29 -3.83
CA PHE A 175 5.21 4.38 -3.49
C PHE A 175 5.89 3.01 -3.44
N ILE A 176 5.28 2.03 -2.74
CA ILE A 176 5.82 0.66 -2.64
C ILE A 176 5.89 0.01 -4.02
N ASN A 177 4.85 0.19 -4.84
CA ASN A 177 4.80 -0.35 -6.19
C ASN A 177 5.88 0.26 -7.10
N ALA A 178 6.09 1.57 -7.02
CA ALA A 178 7.18 2.25 -7.73
C ALA A 178 8.56 1.73 -7.31
N LEU A 179 8.76 1.50 -6.00
CA LEU A 179 10.01 0.95 -5.47
C LEU A 179 10.24 -0.48 -5.99
N ALA A 180 9.22 -1.34 -5.96
CA ALA A 180 9.31 -2.71 -6.48
C ALA A 180 9.66 -2.73 -7.96
N ARG A 181 8.99 -1.91 -8.78
CA ARG A 181 9.29 -1.78 -10.22
C ARG A 181 10.69 -1.28 -10.49
N SER A 182 11.16 -0.29 -9.73
CA SER A 182 12.55 0.20 -9.85
C SER A 182 13.58 -0.89 -9.53
N MET A 183 13.25 -1.83 -8.63
CA MET A 183 14.13 -2.95 -8.31
C MET A 183 14.17 -3.97 -9.46
N ILE A 184 13.01 -4.28 -10.05
CA ILE A 184 12.92 -5.18 -11.21
C ILE A 184 13.72 -4.59 -12.38
N GLN A 185 13.49 -3.32 -12.71
CA GLN A 185 14.24 -2.64 -13.76
C GLN A 185 15.76 -2.69 -13.54
N ARG A 186 16.22 -2.54 -12.30
CA ARG A 186 17.65 -2.68 -11.98
C ARG A 186 18.18 -4.09 -12.16
N LEU A 187 17.36 -5.12 -11.91
CA LEU A 187 17.74 -6.51 -12.23
C LEU A 187 17.96 -6.66 -13.72
N ASP A 188 17.01 -6.18 -14.54
CA ASP A 188 17.11 -6.23 -15.99
C ASP A 188 18.34 -5.48 -16.51
N GLU A 189 18.60 -4.27 -16.02
CA GLU A 189 19.78 -3.48 -16.37
C GLU A 189 21.10 -4.21 -16.06
N GLN A 190 21.18 -4.88 -14.89
CA GLN A 190 22.37 -5.63 -14.51
C GLN A 190 22.54 -6.91 -15.34
N CYS A 191 21.44 -7.58 -15.69
CA CYS A 191 21.47 -8.73 -16.59
C CYS A 191 21.97 -8.34 -17.98
N ALA A 192 21.47 -7.24 -18.56
CA ALA A 192 21.94 -6.70 -19.81
C ALA A 192 23.44 -6.34 -19.75
N GLY A 193 23.92 -5.80 -18.62
CA GLY A 193 25.34 -5.53 -18.39
C GLY A 193 26.21 -6.79 -18.36
N VAL A 194 25.69 -7.90 -17.84
CA VAL A 194 26.39 -9.21 -17.86
C VAL A 194 26.50 -9.74 -19.29
N LEU A 195 25.40 -9.68 -20.05
CA LEU A 195 25.40 -10.11 -21.47
C LEU A 195 26.36 -9.29 -22.32
N ALA A 196 26.36 -7.95 -22.18
CA ALA A 196 27.28 -7.08 -22.90
C ALA A 196 28.75 -7.41 -22.62
N ARG A 197 29.12 -7.64 -21.33
CA ARG A 197 30.49 -8.06 -21.00
C ARG A 197 30.88 -9.39 -21.62
N ASN A 198 29.93 -10.32 -21.67
CA ASN A 198 30.17 -11.62 -22.28
C ASN A 198 30.46 -11.46 -23.78
N ALA A 199 29.67 -10.67 -24.49
CA ALA A 199 29.86 -10.36 -25.90
C ALA A 199 31.20 -9.69 -26.16
N ASP A 200 31.65 -8.74 -25.33
CA ASP A 200 32.92 -8.06 -25.44
C ASP A 200 34.11 -9.03 -25.26
N LEU A 201 34.01 -10.01 -24.35
CA LEU A 201 35.03 -11.02 -24.12
C LEU A 201 35.16 -11.98 -25.30
N GLN A 202 34.05 -12.30 -25.96
CA GLN A 202 34.05 -13.13 -27.20
C GLN A 202 34.62 -12.41 -28.42
N ALA A 203 34.37 -11.09 -28.52
CA ALA A 203 34.86 -10.27 -29.63
C ALA A 203 36.35 -9.92 -29.52
N GLY A 204 36.94 -9.98 -28.33
CA GLY A 204 38.33 -9.61 -28.05
C GLY A 204 39.33 -10.76 -27.95
N GLY A 205 38.86 -12.03 -28.07
CA GLY A 205 39.68 -13.25 -28.11
C GLY A 205 39.74 -13.84 -29.49
#